data_42f9be15e3e28186da07c5cb4f50c4ac
#
_entry.id   42f9be15e3e28186da07c5cb4f50c4ac
#
_cell.length_a   1.000
_cell.length_b   1.000
_cell.length_c   1.000
_cell.angle_alpha   90.00
_cell.angle_beta   90.00
_cell.angle_gamma   90.00
#
_symmetry.space_group_name_H-M   'P 1'
#
loop_
_entity.id
_entity.type
_entity.pdbx_description
1 polymer ?
#
loop_
_entity_poly.entity_id
_entity_poly.type
_entity_poly.pdbx_seq_one_letter_code
_entity_poly.pdbx_strand_id
1 'polypeptide(L)'
;MQPILVRPMAGHPGRYEVVFGHRRHRACAVLSIPVLATIETSPISDLELFAAMDRENRERADLSPYEQGHMYRRALDSSLYPSNRRLAEALGVSHTWVANVLQVADLPPPVLECFRTPLEVQHRHAKVIGPALERDRKAVLRRAETLRQAPSKMAPGAVVAALVKTTDTGPVTTERQALQVKGKTVGSWQRDRAGRLTIQLEASAVPDGRIDEVLARVAAALEL
;
A
#
# COMPACT_ATOMS: atom_id res chain seq x y z
N MET A 1 -36.36 9.56 -8.31
CA MET A 1 -35.16 9.88 -7.52
C MET A 1 -35.18 8.97 -6.28
N GLN A 2 -34.12 8.23 -5.99
CA GLN A 2 -34.09 7.39 -4.79
C GLN A 2 -34.07 8.28 -3.52
N PRO A 3 -34.86 7.95 -2.46
CA PRO A 3 -34.85 8.72 -1.22
C PRO A 3 -33.47 8.65 -0.55
N ILE A 4 -33.16 9.65 0.28
CA ILE A 4 -32.10 9.56 1.28
C ILE A 4 -32.65 8.85 2.51
N LEU A 5 -31.78 8.25 3.35
CA LEU A 5 -32.18 7.69 4.65
C LEU A 5 -31.74 8.66 5.74
N VAL A 6 -32.65 8.96 6.66
CA VAL A 6 -32.38 9.82 7.82
C VAL A 6 -32.88 9.14 9.08
N ARG A 7 -32.24 9.45 10.23
CA ARG A 7 -32.72 9.04 11.55
C ARG A 7 -33.02 10.28 12.42
N PRO A 8 -33.98 10.21 13.34
CA PRO A 8 -34.20 11.29 14.29
C PRO A 8 -32.93 11.56 15.13
N MET A 9 -32.63 12.83 15.35
CA MET A 9 -31.49 13.23 16.16
C MET A 9 -31.89 13.20 17.65
N ALA A 10 -31.17 12.45 18.47
CA ALA A 10 -31.44 12.34 19.91
C ALA A 10 -31.40 13.72 20.59
N GLY A 11 -32.41 14.02 21.40
CA GLY A 11 -32.51 15.31 22.11
C GLY A 11 -32.89 16.52 21.25
N HIS A 12 -33.17 16.34 19.96
CA HIS A 12 -33.55 17.45 19.07
C HIS A 12 -34.80 17.10 18.24
N PRO A 13 -36.01 17.26 18.79
CA PRO A 13 -37.25 16.97 18.10
C PRO A 13 -37.35 17.71 16.76
N GLY A 14 -37.75 17.00 15.68
CA GLY A 14 -37.87 17.56 14.34
C GLY A 14 -36.56 17.74 13.56
N ARG A 15 -35.40 17.37 14.16
CA ARG A 15 -34.13 17.31 13.44
C ARG A 15 -33.77 15.88 13.13
N TYR A 16 -33.13 15.71 11.96
CA TYR A 16 -32.73 14.41 11.45
C TYR A 16 -31.27 14.43 11.06
N GLU A 17 -30.60 13.31 11.27
CA GLU A 17 -29.26 13.05 10.80
C GLU A 17 -29.30 12.21 9.51
N VAL A 18 -28.54 12.59 8.50
CA VAL A 18 -28.48 11.84 7.23
C VAL A 18 -27.65 10.60 7.45
N VAL A 19 -28.27 9.43 7.23
CA VAL A 19 -27.66 8.11 7.31
C VAL A 19 -27.04 7.74 5.97
N PHE A 20 -27.84 7.83 4.89
CA PHE A 20 -27.42 7.56 3.53
C PHE A 20 -27.86 8.65 2.57
N GLY A 21 -27.06 8.83 1.50
CA GLY A 21 -27.42 9.77 0.43
C GLY A 21 -26.89 11.19 0.65
N HIS A 22 -25.78 11.37 1.38
CA HIS A 22 -25.13 12.66 1.65
C HIS A 22 -24.89 13.49 0.37
N ARG A 23 -24.46 12.85 -0.73
CA ARG A 23 -24.25 13.54 -2.03
C ARG A 23 -25.57 14.08 -2.59
N ARG A 24 -26.65 13.28 -2.50
CA ARG A 24 -28.00 13.71 -2.95
C ARG A 24 -28.53 14.85 -2.10
N HIS A 25 -28.40 14.72 -0.76
CA HIS A 25 -28.76 15.79 0.17
C HIS A 25 -28.02 17.09 -0.19
N ARG A 26 -26.70 17.02 -0.37
CA ARG A 26 -25.88 18.18 -0.73
C ARG A 26 -26.29 18.77 -2.09
N ALA A 27 -26.55 17.95 -3.08
CA ALA A 27 -26.99 18.41 -4.40
C ALA A 27 -28.35 19.11 -4.32
N CYS A 28 -29.32 18.54 -3.60
CA CYS A 28 -30.62 19.19 -3.36
C CYS A 28 -30.48 20.52 -2.62
N ALA A 29 -29.61 20.57 -1.61
CA ALA A 29 -29.32 21.80 -0.87
C ALA A 29 -28.72 22.89 -1.78
N VAL A 30 -27.76 22.55 -2.64
CA VAL A 30 -27.16 23.50 -3.61
C VAL A 30 -28.21 24.01 -4.62
N LEU A 31 -29.10 23.12 -5.05
CA LEU A 31 -30.17 23.45 -6.04
C LEU A 31 -31.41 24.08 -5.38
N SER A 32 -31.41 24.19 -4.03
CA SER A 32 -32.57 24.70 -3.26
C SER A 32 -33.87 23.96 -3.55
N ILE A 33 -33.80 22.63 -3.77
CA ILE A 33 -34.97 21.78 -4.03
C ILE A 33 -35.20 20.81 -2.86
N PRO A 34 -36.46 20.41 -2.59
CA PRO A 34 -36.78 19.42 -1.57
C PRO A 34 -36.08 18.09 -1.85
N VAL A 35 -35.64 17.39 -0.77
CA VAL A 35 -35.10 16.04 -0.84
C VAL A 35 -36.11 15.04 -0.32
N LEU A 36 -36.35 13.96 -1.06
CA LEU A 36 -37.16 12.85 -0.57
C LEU A 36 -36.36 12.04 0.43
N ALA A 37 -36.90 11.87 1.65
CA ALA A 37 -36.23 11.15 2.72
C ALA A 37 -37.12 10.02 3.28
N THR A 38 -36.52 8.88 3.54
CA THR A 38 -37.11 7.81 4.38
C THR A 38 -36.61 8.01 5.80
N ILE A 39 -37.51 8.01 6.77
CA ILE A 39 -37.16 8.16 8.18
C ILE A 39 -37.02 6.76 8.78
N GLU A 40 -35.82 6.43 9.26
CA GLU A 40 -35.57 5.23 10.06
C GLU A 40 -36.06 5.49 11.48
N THR A 41 -37.12 4.81 11.87
CA THR A 41 -37.72 4.94 13.20
C THR A 41 -37.24 3.91 14.20
N SER A 42 -36.58 2.84 13.71
CA SER A 42 -35.99 1.83 14.58
C SER A 42 -34.76 2.40 15.30
N PRO A 43 -34.55 2.08 16.58
CA PRO A 43 -33.35 2.49 17.29
C PRO A 43 -32.14 1.72 16.77
N ILE A 44 -31.54 2.24 15.69
CA ILE A 44 -30.28 1.70 15.15
C ILE A 44 -29.13 2.29 15.96
N SER A 45 -28.31 1.44 16.55
CA SER A 45 -27.08 1.85 17.22
C SER A 45 -26.06 2.40 16.23
N ASP A 46 -25.12 3.23 16.69
CA ASP A 46 -24.05 3.75 15.82
C ASP A 46 -23.18 2.65 15.23
N LEU A 47 -23.03 1.51 15.93
CA LEU A 47 -22.35 0.30 15.45
C LEU A 47 -23.06 -0.31 14.24
N GLU A 48 -24.36 -0.53 14.35
CA GLU A 48 -25.19 -1.08 13.27
C GLU A 48 -25.27 -0.13 12.09
N LEU A 49 -25.38 1.16 12.36
CA LEU A 49 -25.36 2.20 11.35
C LEU A 49 -24.06 2.17 10.56
N PHE A 50 -22.92 2.16 11.23
CA PHE A 50 -21.60 2.10 10.60
C PHE A 50 -21.46 0.83 9.74
N ALA A 51 -21.88 -0.34 10.24
CA ALA A 51 -21.84 -1.59 9.52
C ALA A 51 -22.73 -1.58 8.26
N ALA A 52 -23.91 -0.97 8.34
CA ALA A 52 -24.82 -0.82 7.20
C ALA A 52 -24.23 0.12 6.13
N MET A 53 -23.66 1.25 6.53
CA MET A 53 -22.97 2.19 5.65
C MET A 53 -21.78 1.54 4.93
N ASP A 54 -20.94 0.78 5.65
CA ASP A 54 -19.81 0.08 5.06
C ASP A 54 -20.26 -0.96 4.03
N ARG A 55 -21.30 -1.73 4.34
CA ARG A 55 -21.86 -2.73 3.43
C ARG A 55 -22.34 -2.08 2.13
N GLU A 56 -23.14 -1.01 2.23
CA GLU A 56 -23.63 -0.28 1.04
C GLU A 56 -22.45 0.23 0.19
N ASN A 57 -21.46 0.86 0.80
CA ASN A 57 -20.30 1.39 0.10
C ASN A 57 -19.49 0.29 -0.59
N ARG A 58 -19.34 -0.90 0.03
CA ARG A 58 -18.65 -2.03 -0.58
C ARG A 58 -19.43 -2.65 -1.74
N GLU A 59 -20.76 -2.78 -1.60
CA GLU A 59 -21.63 -3.31 -2.67
C GLU A 59 -21.62 -2.40 -3.92
N ARG A 60 -21.50 -1.11 -3.72
CA ARG A 60 -21.44 -0.12 -4.81
C ARG A 60 -20.03 0.13 -5.33
N ALA A 61 -19.01 -0.39 -4.66
CA ALA A 61 -17.59 -0.09 -4.92
C ALA A 61 -17.30 1.42 -5.00
N ASP A 62 -18.00 2.22 -4.20
CA ASP A 62 -17.97 3.69 -4.26
C ASP A 62 -16.73 4.29 -3.58
N LEU A 63 -16.11 3.55 -2.64
CA LEU A 63 -14.95 4.03 -1.88
C LEU A 63 -13.65 3.45 -2.41
N SER A 64 -12.66 4.30 -2.55
CA SER A 64 -11.28 3.87 -2.74
C SER A 64 -10.74 3.20 -1.46
N PRO A 65 -9.68 2.36 -1.56
CA PRO A 65 -9.02 1.80 -0.37
C PRO A 65 -8.54 2.87 0.63
N TYR A 66 -8.17 4.05 0.14
CA TYR A 66 -7.78 5.18 0.98
C TYR A 66 -8.96 5.71 1.80
N GLU A 67 -10.11 6.00 1.16
CA GLU A 67 -11.30 6.49 1.85
C GLU A 67 -11.85 5.48 2.84
N GLN A 68 -11.92 4.21 2.45
CA GLN A 68 -12.35 3.11 3.32
C GLN A 68 -11.41 2.96 4.52
N GLY A 69 -10.10 3.05 4.31
CA GLY A 69 -9.12 2.99 5.38
C GLY A 69 -9.29 4.11 6.40
N HIS A 70 -9.50 5.32 5.94
CA HIS A 70 -9.76 6.46 6.83
C HIS A 70 -11.11 6.36 7.55
N MET A 71 -12.14 5.80 6.92
CA MET A 71 -13.41 5.51 7.57
C MET A 71 -13.22 4.53 8.73
N TYR A 72 -12.49 3.43 8.50
CA TYR A 72 -12.19 2.43 9.54
C TYR A 72 -11.29 3.00 10.64
N ARG A 73 -10.28 3.81 10.29
CA ARG A 73 -9.42 4.45 11.27
C ARG A 73 -10.22 5.36 12.21
N ARG A 74 -11.10 6.20 11.68
CA ARG A 74 -11.97 7.05 12.49
C ARG A 74 -12.87 6.25 13.44
N ALA A 75 -13.44 5.13 12.97
CA ALA A 75 -14.29 4.29 13.82
C ALA A 75 -13.52 3.68 15.00
N LEU A 76 -12.24 3.35 14.80
CA LEU A 76 -11.36 2.87 15.87
C LEU A 76 -10.91 4.00 16.79
N ASP A 77 -10.50 5.14 16.26
CA ASP A 77 -10.00 6.30 17.02
C ASP A 77 -11.09 6.93 17.87
N SER A 78 -12.34 6.93 17.38
CA SER A 78 -13.52 7.37 18.16
C SER A 78 -14.01 6.32 19.17
N SER A 79 -13.31 5.19 19.29
CA SER A 79 -13.70 4.07 20.14
C SER A 79 -15.09 3.48 19.81
N LEU A 80 -15.60 3.71 18.59
CA LEU A 80 -16.82 3.07 18.13
C LEU A 80 -16.65 1.54 18.11
N TYR A 81 -15.45 1.08 17.71
CA TYR A 81 -15.02 -0.32 17.86
C TYR A 81 -13.72 -0.38 18.66
N PRO A 82 -13.65 -1.27 19.67
CA PRO A 82 -12.49 -1.33 20.58
C PRO A 82 -11.25 -1.99 19.95
N SER A 83 -11.40 -2.63 18.80
CA SER A 83 -10.29 -3.30 18.12
C SER A 83 -10.61 -3.63 16.66
N ASN A 84 -9.55 -3.85 15.85
CA ASN A 84 -9.67 -4.30 14.45
C ASN A 84 -10.48 -5.61 14.33
N ARG A 85 -10.35 -6.49 15.31
CA ARG A 85 -11.09 -7.76 15.36
C ARG A 85 -12.59 -7.51 15.51
N ARG A 86 -12.99 -6.66 16.46
CA ARG A 86 -14.41 -6.32 16.67
C ARG A 86 -15.01 -5.58 15.49
N LEU A 87 -14.22 -4.71 14.86
CA LEU A 87 -14.61 -4.07 13.60
C LEU A 87 -14.84 -5.11 12.51
N ALA A 88 -13.92 -6.05 12.31
CA ALA A 88 -14.04 -7.11 11.30
C ALA A 88 -15.29 -7.99 11.53
N GLU A 89 -15.53 -8.40 12.78
CA GLU A 89 -16.71 -9.19 13.19
C GLU A 89 -18.01 -8.45 12.87
N ALA A 90 -18.09 -7.14 13.22
CA ALA A 90 -19.28 -6.34 12.97
C ALA A 90 -19.56 -6.11 11.48
N LEU A 91 -18.51 -5.95 10.68
CA LEU A 91 -18.61 -5.74 9.23
C LEU A 91 -18.82 -7.05 8.43
N GLY A 92 -18.69 -8.21 9.08
CA GLY A 92 -18.76 -9.50 8.41
C GLY A 92 -17.61 -9.75 7.44
N VAL A 93 -16.42 -9.21 7.72
CA VAL A 93 -15.22 -9.36 6.90
C VAL A 93 -14.09 -10.03 7.67
N SER A 94 -13.05 -10.48 6.98
CA SER A 94 -11.89 -11.07 7.65
C SER A 94 -11.05 -10.00 8.36
N HIS A 95 -10.40 -10.37 9.46
CA HIS A 95 -9.43 -9.52 10.15
C HIS A 95 -8.30 -9.06 9.21
N THR A 96 -7.87 -9.94 8.31
CA THR A 96 -6.86 -9.63 7.28
C THR A 96 -7.34 -8.54 6.32
N TRP A 97 -8.64 -8.54 5.98
CA TRP A 97 -9.22 -7.48 5.16
C TRP A 97 -9.09 -6.13 5.86
N VAL A 98 -9.56 -6.02 7.10
CA VAL A 98 -9.46 -4.78 7.89
C VAL A 98 -8.02 -4.32 8.02
N ALA A 99 -7.08 -5.23 8.32
CA ALA A 99 -5.66 -4.90 8.41
C ALA A 99 -5.10 -4.32 7.09
N ASN A 100 -5.44 -4.93 5.95
CA ASN A 100 -5.01 -4.45 4.63
C ASN A 100 -5.58 -3.06 4.30
N VAL A 101 -6.84 -2.81 4.68
CA VAL A 101 -7.49 -1.50 4.48
C VAL A 101 -6.81 -0.45 5.33
N LEU A 102 -6.55 -0.74 6.61
CA LEU A 102 -5.89 0.18 7.54
C LEU A 102 -4.44 0.50 7.13
N GLN A 103 -3.71 -0.47 6.55
CA GLN A 103 -2.36 -0.22 6.04
C GLN A 103 -2.31 0.93 5.02
N VAL A 104 -3.38 1.15 4.25
CA VAL A 104 -3.45 2.27 3.30
C VAL A 104 -3.62 3.59 4.05
N ALA A 105 -4.49 3.62 5.07
CA ALA A 105 -4.72 4.82 5.89
C ALA A 105 -3.50 5.20 6.74
N ASP A 106 -2.70 4.21 7.13
CA ASP A 106 -1.52 4.39 7.99
C ASP A 106 -0.26 4.84 7.22
N LEU A 107 -0.35 4.97 5.89
CA LEU A 107 0.76 5.50 5.11
C LEU A 107 1.03 6.96 5.48
N PRO A 108 2.31 7.34 5.68
CA PRO A 108 2.66 8.71 6.01
C PRO A 108 2.21 9.73 4.96
N PRO A 109 1.73 10.93 5.35
CA PRO A 109 1.31 11.97 4.42
C PRO A 109 2.33 12.27 3.30
N PRO A 110 3.66 12.38 3.56
CA PRO A 110 4.64 12.60 2.49
C PRO A 110 4.65 11.51 1.43
N VAL A 111 4.33 10.26 1.81
CA VAL A 111 4.23 9.14 0.87
C VAL A 111 2.98 9.26 0.00
N LEU A 112 1.83 9.59 0.62
CA LEU A 112 0.56 9.79 -0.09
C LEU A 112 0.65 10.96 -1.09
N GLU A 113 1.34 12.02 -0.76
CA GLU A 113 1.54 13.20 -1.61
C GLU A 113 2.41 12.93 -2.86
N CYS A 114 3.12 11.81 -2.93
CA CYS A 114 3.84 11.38 -4.13
C CYS A 114 2.90 10.95 -5.26
N PHE A 115 1.69 10.52 -4.94
CA PHE A 115 0.66 10.15 -5.92
C PHE A 115 -0.07 11.39 -6.44
N ARG A 116 -0.74 11.29 -7.59
CA ARG A 116 -1.57 12.39 -8.12
C ARG A 116 -2.69 12.75 -7.15
N THR A 117 -3.32 11.71 -6.62
CA THR A 117 -4.31 11.78 -5.56
C THR A 117 -4.13 10.57 -4.64
N PRO A 118 -4.41 10.69 -3.32
CA PRO A 118 -4.41 9.55 -2.41
C PRO A 118 -5.37 8.43 -2.82
N LEU A 119 -6.40 8.73 -3.63
CA LEU A 119 -7.37 7.76 -4.13
C LEU A 119 -6.75 6.71 -5.07
N GLU A 120 -5.60 7.01 -5.68
CA GLU A 120 -4.85 6.06 -6.52
C GLU A 120 -4.14 4.97 -5.72
N VAL A 121 -4.03 5.15 -4.39
CA VAL A 121 -3.32 4.19 -3.53
C VAL A 121 -4.16 2.93 -3.34
N GLN A 122 -3.63 1.80 -3.76
CA GLN A 122 -4.27 0.49 -3.66
C GLN A 122 -3.65 -0.33 -2.53
N HIS A 123 -4.34 -1.37 -2.04
CA HIS A 123 -3.82 -2.31 -1.04
C HIS A 123 -2.46 -2.90 -1.43
N ARG A 124 -2.26 -3.25 -2.72
CA ARG A 124 -0.98 -3.76 -3.23
C ARG A 124 0.17 -2.77 -3.05
N HIS A 125 -0.10 -1.47 -3.13
CA HIS A 125 0.90 -0.43 -2.92
C HIS A 125 1.31 -0.36 -1.45
N ALA A 126 0.35 -0.35 -0.53
CA ALA A 126 0.59 -0.34 0.90
C ALA A 126 1.36 -1.59 1.36
N LYS A 127 1.05 -2.78 0.82
CA LYS A 127 1.77 -4.04 1.10
C LYS A 127 3.25 -4.00 0.72
N VAL A 128 3.64 -3.19 -0.25
CA VAL A 128 5.04 -3.04 -0.66
C VAL A 128 5.72 -1.91 0.10
N ILE A 129 5.01 -0.80 0.33
CA ILE A 129 5.56 0.38 1.01
C ILE A 129 5.69 0.13 2.53
N GLY A 130 4.73 -0.55 3.15
CA GLY A 130 4.71 -0.81 4.60
C GLY A 130 6.00 -1.47 5.09
N PRO A 131 6.41 -2.64 4.60
CA PRO A 131 7.67 -3.28 4.99
C PRO A 131 8.92 -2.43 4.70
N ALA A 132 8.89 -1.59 3.67
CA ALA A 132 9.99 -0.66 3.40
C ALA A 132 10.08 0.46 4.47
N LEU A 133 8.92 0.96 4.94
CA LEU A 133 8.84 1.91 6.04
C LEU A 133 9.29 1.30 7.38
N GLU A 134 8.95 0.04 7.64
CA GLU A 134 9.41 -0.68 8.84
C GLU A 134 10.92 -0.88 8.84
N ARG A 135 11.50 -1.21 7.69
CA ARG A 135 12.94 -1.44 7.53
C ARG A 135 13.76 -0.15 7.63
N ASP A 136 13.38 0.90 6.92
CA ASP A 136 14.07 2.18 6.92
C ASP A 136 13.12 3.35 6.59
N ARG A 137 12.38 3.77 7.62
CA ARG A 137 11.43 4.89 7.51
C ARG A 137 12.09 6.18 7.01
N LYS A 138 13.30 6.49 7.49
CA LYS A 138 14.01 7.73 7.14
C LYS A 138 14.37 7.77 5.66
N ALA A 139 14.84 6.66 5.10
CA ALA A 139 15.18 6.58 3.69
C ALA A 139 13.93 6.68 2.79
N VAL A 140 12.82 6.02 3.15
CA VAL A 140 11.56 6.13 2.40
C VAL A 140 11.04 7.56 2.41
N LEU A 141 11.03 8.23 3.56
CA LEU A 141 10.54 9.62 3.67
C LEU A 141 11.44 10.62 2.91
N ARG A 142 12.76 10.46 2.91
CA ARG A 142 13.65 11.27 2.07
C ARG A 142 13.33 11.12 0.58
N ARG A 143 13.09 9.88 0.12
CA ARG A 143 12.70 9.65 -1.28
C ARG A 143 11.34 10.25 -1.58
N ALA A 144 10.39 10.15 -0.67
CA ALA A 144 9.09 10.79 -0.80
C ALA A 144 9.23 12.30 -0.97
N GLU A 145 10.07 12.95 -0.17
CA GLU A 145 10.31 14.37 -0.28
C GLU A 145 10.90 14.76 -1.66
N THR A 146 11.87 14.01 -2.16
CA THR A 146 12.44 14.23 -3.50
C THR A 146 11.37 14.03 -4.60
N LEU A 147 10.52 13.01 -4.47
CA LEU A 147 9.46 12.73 -5.44
C LEU A 147 8.37 13.81 -5.45
N ARG A 148 8.02 14.36 -4.30
CA ARG A 148 7.06 15.48 -4.20
C ARG A 148 7.49 16.71 -4.99
N GLN A 149 8.79 16.99 -5.01
CA GLN A 149 9.38 18.13 -5.70
C GLN A 149 9.53 17.91 -7.22
N ALA A 150 9.25 16.70 -7.70
CA ALA A 150 9.33 16.42 -9.13
C ALA A 150 8.27 17.20 -9.93
N PRO A 151 8.63 17.72 -11.11
CA PRO A 151 7.76 18.57 -11.91
C PRO A 151 6.52 17.86 -12.45
N SER A 152 6.54 16.55 -12.54
CA SER A 152 5.38 15.76 -12.98
C SER A 152 5.17 14.54 -12.08
N LYS A 153 3.91 14.24 -11.81
CA LYS A 153 3.52 13.05 -11.06
C LYS A 153 3.66 11.80 -11.92
N MET A 154 4.37 10.82 -11.40
CA MET A 154 4.58 9.53 -12.04
C MET A 154 3.34 8.62 -11.92
N ALA A 155 3.30 7.55 -12.74
CA ALA A 155 2.32 6.48 -12.56
C ALA A 155 2.49 5.81 -11.17
N PRO A 156 1.38 5.35 -10.53
CA PRO A 156 1.43 4.79 -9.17
C PRO A 156 2.46 3.68 -8.95
N GLY A 157 2.62 2.77 -9.92
CA GLY A 157 3.64 1.72 -9.86
C GLY A 157 5.08 2.25 -9.84
N ALA A 158 5.36 3.29 -10.61
CA ALA A 158 6.67 3.94 -10.63
C ALA A 158 6.95 4.69 -9.32
N VAL A 159 5.93 5.33 -8.73
CA VAL A 159 6.02 5.95 -7.40
C VAL A 159 6.41 4.90 -6.35
N VAL A 160 5.70 3.77 -6.32
CA VAL A 160 6.01 2.68 -5.39
C VAL A 160 7.44 2.18 -5.58
N ALA A 161 7.84 1.88 -6.81
CA ALA A 161 9.21 1.43 -7.11
C ALA A 161 10.27 2.43 -6.63
N ALA A 162 10.04 3.73 -6.84
CA ALA A 162 10.95 4.77 -6.41
C ALA A 162 11.02 4.91 -4.87
N LEU A 163 9.88 4.78 -4.18
CA LEU A 163 9.81 4.84 -2.72
C LEU A 163 10.53 3.67 -2.04
N VAL A 164 10.38 2.45 -2.58
CA VAL A 164 10.94 1.24 -1.97
C VAL A 164 12.34 0.90 -2.46
N LYS A 165 12.82 1.63 -3.49
CA LYS A 165 14.15 1.44 -4.02
C LYS A 165 15.16 1.49 -2.87
N THR A 166 15.75 0.38 -2.53
CA THR A 166 16.86 0.36 -1.57
C THR A 166 17.99 1.19 -2.16
N THR A 167 18.46 2.18 -1.41
CA THR A 167 19.62 3.01 -1.78
C THR A 167 20.92 2.19 -1.84
N ASP A 168 20.80 0.89 -1.66
CA ASP A 168 21.87 -0.05 -1.98
C ASP A 168 22.02 -0.31 -3.50
N THR A 169 21.14 0.27 -4.32
CA THR A 169 21.36 0.34 -5.76
C THR A 169 21.53 1.79 -6.21
N GLY A 170 22.52 2.50 -5.64
CA GLY A 170 23.32 3.34 -6.51
C GLY A 170 23.78 2.43 -7.65
N PRO A 171 24.03 2.94 -8.87
CA PRO A 171 24.66 2.07 -9.86
C PRO A 171 25.84 1.43 -9.16
N VAL A 172 25.72 0.15 -8.84
CA VAL A 172 26.87 -0.65 -8.50
C VAL A 172 27.57 -0.73 -9.83
N THR A 173 28.42 0.26 -10.08
CA THR A 173 29.58 0.05 -10.91
C THR A 173 30.45 -0.89 -10.09
N THR A 174 29.95 -2.09 -9.93
CA THR A 174 30.80 -3.20 -9.68
C THR A 174 31.47 -3.38 -11.04
N GLU A 175 32.62 -2.73 -11.19
CA GLU A 175 33.44 -2.97 -12.34
C GLU A 175 33.56 -4.49 -12.42
N ARG A 176 32.94 -5.07 -13.43
CA ARG A 176 33.13 -6.46 -13.76
C ARG A 176 34.60 -6.59 -14.12
N GLN A 177 35.35 -7.19 -13.24
CA GLN A 177 36.75 -7.42 -13.50
C GLN A 177 36.87 -8.66 -14.39
N ALA A 178 37.66 -8.54 -15.46
CA ALA A 178 37.91 -9.63 -16.34
C ALA A 178 38.71 -10.73 -15.59
N LEU A 179 38.21 -11.95 -15.60
CA LEU A 179 38.94 -13.10 -15.10
C LEU A 179 39.86 -13.62 -16.22
N GLN A 180 41.16 -13.47 -15.98
CA GLN A 180 42.18 -13.91 -16.96
C GLN A 180 42.95 -15.12 -16.45
N VAL A 181 43.11 -16.10 -17.28
CA VAL A 181 43.95 -17.28 -17.02
C VAL A 181 44.96 -17.39 -18.15
N LYS A 182 46.26 -17.36 -17.82
CA LYS A 182 47.36 -17.40 -18.78
C LYS A 182 47.24 -16.35 -19.92
N GLY A 183 46.81 -15.11 -19.55
CA GLY A 183 46.66 -14.00 -20.50
C GLY A 183 45.38 -14.04 -21.37
N LYS A 184 44.52 -15.04 -21.20
CA LYS A 184 43.29 -15.19 -21.95
C LYS A 184 42.09 -14.89 -21.03
N THR A 185 41.17 -14.05 -21.45
CA THR A 185 39.94 -13.78 -20.69
C THR A 185 39.04 -15.02 -20.75
N VAL A 186 38.70 -15.56 -19.58
CA VAL A 186 37.89 -16.79 -19.44
C VAL A 186 36.52 -16.50 -18.81
N GLY A 187 36.30 -15.25 -18.44
CA GLY A 187 35.04 -14.83 -17.80
C GLY A 187 35.15 -13.48 -17.09
N SER A 188 34.28 -13.24 -16.18
CA SER A 188 34.29 -12.05 -15.33
C SER A 188 33.88 -12.38 -13.91
N TRP A 189 34.27 -11.54 -12.96
CA TRP A 189 33.84 -11.65 -11.57
C TRP A 189 33.43 -10.28 -11.03
N GLN A 190 32.52 -10.30 -10.06
CA GLN A 190 32.08 -9.12 -9.35
C GLN A 190 31.79 -9.47 -7.89
N ARG A 191 32.01 -8.51 -6.99
CA ARG A 191 31.66 -8.64 -5.57
C ARG A 191 30.60 -7.59 -5.24
N ASP A 192 29.46 -8.02 -4.66
CA ASP A 192 28.44 -7.08 -4.17
C ASP A 192 28.86 -6.46 -2.82
N ARG A 193 28.14 -5.42 -2.39
CA ARG A 193 28.41 -4.75 -1.09
C ARG A 193 28.15 -5.64 0.12
N ALA A 194 27.36 -6.70 -0.05
CA ALA A 194 27.13 -7.71 0.98
C ALA A 194 28.27 -8.71 1.08
N GLY A 195 29.32 -8.54 0.25
CA GLY A 195 30.47 -9.44 0.21
C GLY A 195 30.28 -10.67 -0.63
N ARG A 196 29.13 -10.85 -1.31
CA ARG A 196 28.86 -12.01 -2.19
C ARG A 196 29.68 -11.90 -3.45
N LEU A 197 30.44 -12.94 -3.75
CA LEU A 197 31.22 -13.06 -4.97
C LEU A 197 30.41 -13.80 -6.03
N THR A 198 30.28 -13.21 -7.22
CA THR A 198 29.68 -13.84 -8.40
C THR A 198 30.75 -13.97 -9.48
N ILE A 199 30.97 -15.17 -9.95
CA ILE A 199 31.92 -15.48 -11.04
C ILE A 199 31.09 -16.00 -12.22
N GLN A 200 31.29 -15.40 -13.39
CA GLN A 200 30.70 -15.84 -14.65
C GLN A 200 31.86 -16.32 -15.56
N LEU A 201 31.80 -17.59 -15.94
CA LEU A 201 32.76 -18.15 -16.90
C LEU A 201 32.14 -18.23 -18.30
N GLU A 202 32.93 -18.00 -19.31
CA GLU A 202 32.51 -18.23 -20.71
C GLU A 202 32.36 -19.72 -20.97
N ALA A 203 31.37 -20.10 -21.78
CA ALA A 203 31.12 -21.51 -22.10
C ALA A 203 32.34 -22.22 -22.71
N SER A 204 33.16 -21.47 -23.45
CA SER A 204 34.42 -21.96 -24.01
C SER A 204 35.53 -22.21 -22.99
N ALA A 205 35.39 -21.66 -21.78
CA ALA A 205 36.42 -21.78 -20.75
C ALA A 205 36.27 -23.04 -19.88
N VAL A 206 35.06 -23.62 -19.85
CA VAL A 206 34.76 -24.85 -19.09
C VAL A 206 34.11 -25.84 -20.07
N PRO A 207 34.85 -26.77 -20.68
CA PRO A 207 34.26 -27.80 -21.52
C PRO A 207 33.27 -28.67 -20.77
N ASP A 208 32.22 -29.11 -21.48
CA ASP A 208 31.20 -30.01 -20.93
C ASP A 208 31.88 -31.27 -20.34
N GLY A 209 31.55 -31.60 -19.11
CA GLY A 209 32.13 -32.73 -18.35
C GLY A 209 33.25 -32.37 -17.38
N ARG A 210 33.74 -31.11 -17.35
CA ARG A 210 34.75 -30.68 -16.34
C ARG A 210 34.21 -29.72 -15.27
N ILE A 211 32.90 -29.49 -15.25
CA ILE A 211 32.26 -28.60 -14.30
C ILE A 211 32.51 -29.08 -12.86
N ASP A 212 32.35 -30.37 -12.63
CA ASP A 212 32.51 -30.97 -11.28
C ASP A 212 33.95 -30.85 -10.77
N GLU A 213 34.95 -30.98 -11.67
CA GLU A 213 36.37 -30.79 -11.34
C GLU A 213 36.64 -29.33 -10.95
N VAL A 214 36.07 -28.38 -11.69
CA VAL A 214 36.20 -26.95 -11.37
C VAL A 214 35.54 -26.62 -10.03
N LEU A 215 34.35 -27.13 -9.78
CA LEU A 215 33.64 -26.93 -8.50
C LEU A 215 34.39 -27.54 -7.33
N ALA A 216 34.96 -28.75 -7.50
CA ALA A 216 35.77 -29.39 -6.47
C ALA A 216 37.02 -28.56 -6.11
N ARG A 217 37.69 -27.99 -7.12
CA ARG A 217 38.86 -27.11 -6.91
C ARG A 217 38.51 -25.80 -6.25
N VAL A 218 37.34 -25.22 -6.60
CA VAL A 218 36.82 -24.00 -5.92
C VAL A 218 36.49 -24.31 -4.47
N ALA A 219 35.82 -25.43 -4.18
CA ALA A 219 35.52 -25.87 -2.83
C ALA A 219 36.79 -26.08 -1.99
N ALA A 220 37.78 -26.76 -2.57
CA ALA A 220 39.08 -26.98 -1.91
C ALA A 220 39.84 -25.66 -1.60
N ALA A 221 39.69 -24.65 -2.50
CA ALA A 221 40.32 -23.35 -2.31
C ALA A 221 39.61 -22.48 -1.25
N LEU A 222 38.37 -22.83 -0.88
CA LEU A 222 37.58 -22.14 0.14
C LEU A 222 37.74 -22.81 1.55
N GLU A 223 38.54 -23.84 1.64
CA GLU A 223 38.79 -24.63 2.88
C GLU A 223 37.47 -25.12 3.54
N LEU A 224 36.46 -25.46 2.72
CA LEU A 224 35.18 -25.98 3.17
C LEU A 224 35.14 -27.51 3.07
#